data_ce3ee8f1a83289f76469b015f8f42e87
#
_entry.id   ce3ee8f1a83289f76469b015f8f42e87
#
_cell.length_a   1.000
_cell.length_b   1.000
_cell.length_c   1.000
_cell.angle_alpha   90.00
_cell.angle_beta   90.00
_cell.angle_gamma   90.00
#
_symmetry.space_group_name_H-M   'P 1'
#
loop_
_entity.id
_entity.type
_entity.pdbx_description
1 polymer ?
#
loop_
_entity_poly.entity_id
_entity_poly.type
_entity_poly.pdbx_seq_one_letter_code
_entity_poly.pdbx_strand_id
1 'polypeptide(L)'
;MTDMESHRTGQDTIESPGAGKGQIRRGGGAPGSRGRTTIADGVVEKITGMAARDVSGVHAMGSGMSRTFGAVRDRVPGGTKSGVTRGVKAEVGEKQTALDLEIVVEYGVSISDVARDVRENVVTAVERMTGLEVVEVNIAVSDVKLPDEEDEEPEPRIK
;
A
#
# COMPACT_ATOMS: atom_id res chain seq x y z
N MET A 1 -24.76 -6.72 -59.59
CA MET A 1 -24.83 -6.63 -59.07
C MET A 1 -24.86 -6.70 -58.02
N THR A 2 -24.88 -6.84 -57.67
CA THR A 2 -24.96 -6.85 -56.65
C THR A 2 -24.26 -6.77 -55.79
N ASP A 3 -23.97 -6.98 -55.59
CA ASP A 3 -23.35 -6.89 -54.68
C ASP A 3 -22.95 -6.06 -54.16
N MET A 4 -22.91 -5.85 -54.21
CA MET A 4 -22.45 -5.00 -53.74
C MET A 4 -22.84 -4.41 -52.82
N GLU A 5 -23.33 -4.31 -52.76
CA GLU A 5 -23.76 -3.69 -51.94
C GLU A 5 -23.55 -4.07 -50.76
N SER A 6 -23.30 -4.73 -50.61
CA SER A 6 -23.17 -5.14 -49.47
C SER A 6 -22.21 -4.62 -48.77
N HIS A 7 -21.61 -4.39 -48.93
CA HIS A 7 -20.67 -3.97 -48.29
C HIS A 7 -20.76 -3.00 -47.62
N ARG A 8 -21.01 -2.60 -47.91
CA ARG A 8 -21.01 -1.58 -47.39
C ARG A 8 -21.40 -1.62 -46.20
N THR A 9 -21.85 -2.17 -45.96
CA THR A 9 -22.50 -2.23 -44.87
C THR A 9 -21.71 -2.37 -43.74
N GLY A 10 -21.05 -3.20 -43.62
CA GLY A 10 -20.46 -3.38 -42.38
C GLY A 10 -19.65 -2.33 -42.02
N GLN A 11 -19.14 -1.81 -42.87
CA GLN A 11 -18.25 -0.91 -42.54
C GLN A 11 -18.66 0.11 -41.77
N ASP A 12 -19.59 0.44 -42.00
CA ASP A 12 -19.97 1.48 -41.29
C ASP A 12 -19.92 1.29 -39.94
N THR A 13 -20.23 0.29 -39.53
CA THR A 13 -20.32 0.15 -38.17
C THR A 13 -19.11 0.44 -37.52
N ILE A 14 -18.14 0.17 -38.06
CA ILE A 14 -17.04 0.35 -37.42
C ILE A 14 -16.79 1.62 -36.93
N GLU A 15 -17.12 2.50 -37.55
CA GLU A 15 -16.86 3.71 -37.10
C GLU A 15 -17.22 3.96 -35.81
N SER A 16 -18.03 3.38 -35.38
CA SER A 16 -18.46 3.67 -34.09
C SER A 16 -17.39 3.69 -33.12
N PRO A 17 -16.57 2.86 -33.14
CA PRO A 17 -15.59 2.81 -32.11
C PRO A 17 -14.83 4.07 -32.08
N GLY A 18 -14.47 4.50 -33.12
CA GLY A 18 -13.68 5.63 -33.09
C GLY A 18 -14.37 6.74 -32.49
N ALA A 19 -15.55 6.79 -32.67
CA ALA A 19 -16.30 7.83 -32.15
C ALA A 19 -16.10 7.95 -30.71
N GLY A 20 -16.05 6.92 -30.05
CA GLY A 20 -15.93 6.99 -28.64
C GLY A 20 -14.73 7.75 -28.22
N LYS A 21 -13.69 7.62 -28.86
CA LYS A 21 -12.58 8.29 -28.45
C LYS A 21 -12.70 9.73 -28.51
N GLY A 22 -13.22 10.20 -29.46
CA GLY A 22 -13.29 11.58 -29.57
C GLY A 22 -13.99 12.24 -28.46
N GLN A 23 -15.01 11.63 -28.00
CA GLN A 23 -15.71 12.26 -27.02
C GLN A 23 -15.01 12.40 -25.77
N ILE A 24 -14.18 11.55 -25.43
CA ILE A 24 -13.53 11.65 -24.21
C ILE A 24 -12.79 12.93 -24.09
N ARG A 25 -12.27 13.45 -25.11
CA ARG A 25 -11.59 14.66 -25.01
C ARG A 25 -12.38 15.83 -24.65
N ARG A 26 -13.58 15.79 -24.76
CA ARG A 26 -14.36 16.88 -24.46
C ARG A 26 -14.44 17.07 -23.00
N GLY A 27 -13.69 16.43 -22.22
CA GLY A 27 -13.75 16.61 -20.83
C GLY A 27 -14.87 15.89 -20.19
N GLY A 28 -15.62 15.21 -20.92
CA GLY A 28 -16.69 14.50 -20.32
C GLY A 28 -16.27 13.12 -19.97
N GLY A 29 -16.69 12.17 -20.66
CA GLY A 29 -16.44 10.78 -20.32
C GLY A 29 -17.40 10.35 -19.26
N ALA A 30 -17.19 9.15 -18.80
CA ALA A 30 -18.05 8.58 -17.77
C ALA A 30 -17.93 9.38 -16.50
N PRO A 31 -18.99 9.49 -15.75
CA PRO A 31 -18.93 10.28 -14.52
C PRO A 31 -17.83 9.83 -13.58
N GLY A 32 -17.57 8.54 -13.53
CA GLY A 32 -16.55 8.02 -12.62
C GLY A 32 -15.14 8.40 -12.96
N SER A 33 -14.89 8.85 -14.18
CA SER A 33 -13.55 9.23 -14.58
C SER A 33 -13.34 10.73 -14.62
N ARG A 34 -14.29 11.50 -14.16
CA ARG A 34 -14.14 12.94 -14.18
C ARG A 34 -13.41 13.41 -12.94
N GLY A 35 -12.33 14.10 -13.12
CA GLY A 35 -11.57 14.64 -12.01
C GLY A 35 -10.39 13.79 -11.67
N ARG A 36 -9.85 13.99 -10.49
CA ARG A 36 -8.63 13.34 -10.10
C ARG A 36 -8.72 12.86 -8.67
N THR A 37 -8.17 11.71 -8.37
CA THR A 37 -8.08 11.21 -7.00
C THR A 37 -6.62 11.13 -6.62
N THR A 38 -6.24 11.75 -5.52
CA THR A 38 -4.86 11.67 -5.04
C THR A 38 -4.85 10.92 -3.72
N ILE A 39 -3.78 10.23 -3.46
CA ILE A 39 -3.64 9.41 -2.26
C ILE A 39 -2.40 9.87 -1.52
N ALA A 40 -2.58 10.25 -0.27
CA ALA A 40 -1.46 10.73 0.53
C ALA A 40 -0.58 9.57 0.98
N ASP A 41 0.69 9.87 1.23
CA ASP A 41 1.63 8.86 1.70
C ASP A 41 1.10 8.16 2.94
N GLY A 42 0.48 8.90 3.84
CA GLY A 42 -0.03 8.31 5.08
C GLY A 42 -1.10 7.27 4.88
N VAL A 43 -1.90 7.41 3.81
CA VAL A 43 -2.92 6.42 3.52
C VAL A 43 -2.26 5.09 3.15
N VAL A 44 -1.25 5.16 2.29
CA VAL A 44 -0.53 3.96 1.88
C VAL A 44 0.20 3.35 3.08
N GLU A 45 0.74 4.20 3.95
CA GLU A 45 1.44 3.70 5.14
C GLU A 45 0.50 2.95 6.06
N LYS A 46 -0.72 3.43 6.24
CA LYS A 46 -1.67 2.75 7.09
C LYS A 46 -2.09 1.40 6.52
N ILE A 47 -2.34 1.35 5.23
CA ILE A 47 -2.70 0.10 4.58
C ILE A 47 -1.55 -0.90 4.73
N THR A 48 -0.32 -0.41 4.48
CA THR A 48 0.85 -1.25 4.58
C THR A 48 1.04 -1.79 6.00
N GLY A 49 0.89 -0.93 6.97
CA GLY A 49 1.08 -1.35 8.36
C GLY A 49 0.07 -2.40 8.78
N MET A 50 -1.18 -2.24 8.38
CA MET A 50 -2.19 -3.22 8.73
C MET A 50 -1.94 -4.55 8.02
N ALA A 51 -1.57 -4.49 6.74
CA ALA A 51 -1.33 -5.72 5.99
C ALA A 51 -0.11 -6.47 6.51
N ALA A 52 0.92 -5.75 6.91
CA ALA A 52 2.12 -6.40 7.42
C ALA A 52 1.86 -7.07 8.76
N ARG A 53 1.07 -6.45 9.60
CA ARG A 53 0.78 -7.02 10.91
C ARG A 53 -0.06 -8.25 10.85
N ASP A 54 -0.81 -8.42 9.77
CA ASP A 54 -1.64 -9.59 9.63
C ASP A 54 -0.85 -10.85 9.33
N VAL A 55 0.40 -10.75 8.97
CA VAL A 55 1.18 -11.90 8.57
C VAL A 55 1.70 -12.62 9.80
N SER A 56 1.51 -13.94 9.80
CA SER A 56 1.98 -14.77 10.89
C SER A 56 3.50 -14.69 10.98
N GLY A 57 4.01 -14.53 12.16
CA GLY A 57 5.45 -14.42 12.37
C GLY A 57 5.92 -13.01 12.60
N VAL A 58 5.10 -12.03 12.27
CA VAL A 58 5.44 -10.63 12.52
C VAL A 58 4.98 -10.31 13.93
N HIS A 59 5.92 -9.95 14.81
CA HIS A 59 5.58 -9.64 16.18
C HIS A 59 5.21 -8.18 16.32
N ALA A 60 5.96 -7.31 15.68
CA ALA A 60 5.71 -5.88 15.81
C ALA A 60 6.33 -5.15 14.64
N MET A 61 5.97 -3.88 14.49
CA MET A 61 6.51 -3.04 13.46
C MET A 61 7.46 -2.02 14.09
N GLY A 62 8.54 -1.75 13.37
CA GLY A 62 9.52 -0.77 13.81
C GLY A 62 10.53 -1.38 14.76
N SER A 63 11.63 -0.68 14.97
CA SER A 63 12.62 -1.11 15.95
C SER A 63 12.16 -0.62 17.32
N GLY A 64 12.81 -1.09 18.36
CA GLY A 64 12.47 -0.63 19.69
C GLY A 64 12.56 0.86 19.81
N MET A 65 13.60 1.44 19.25
CA MET A 65 13.78 2.87 19.32
C MET A 65 12.69 3.57 18.50
N SER A 66 12.38 3.08 17.32
CA SER A 66 11.33 3.67 16.52
C SER A 66 10.00 3.60 17.22
N ARG A 67 9.73 2.51 17.88
CA ARG A 67 8.46 2.39 18.58
C ARG A 67 8.39 3.36 19.75
N THR A 68 9.50 3.58 20.43
CA THR A 68 9.51 4.49 21.55
C THR A 68 9.30 5.91 21.06
N PHE A 69 9.98 6.31 20.01
CA PHE A 69 9.77 7.63 19.48
C PHE A 69 8.36 7.77 18.92
N GLY A 70 7.84 6.74 18.33
CA GLY A 70 6.48 6.79 17.82
C GLY A 70 5.49 7.02 18.94
N ALA A 71 5.69 6.38 20.07
CA ALA A 71 4.78 6.58 21.19
C ALA A 71 4.84 8.01 21.69
N VAL A 72 6.03 8.60 21.72
CA VAL A 72 6.13 9.97 22.16
C VAL A 72 5.48 10.90 21.16
N ARG A 73 5.71 10.68 19.88
CA ARG A 73 5.12 11.52 18.90
C ARG A 73 3.62 11.45 18.89
N ASP A 74 3.07 10.30 19.14
CA ASP A 74 1.63 10.15 19.12
C ASP A 74 0.97 10.98 20.19
N ARG A 75 1.71 11.37 21.21
CA ARG A 75 1.13 12.18 22.27
C ARG A 75 1.26 13.65 22.00
N VAL A 76 2.03 14.04 21.01
CA VAL A 76 2.24 15.44 20.73
C VAL A 76 1.16 15.94 19.80
N PRO A 77 0.54 17.07 20.09
CA PRO A 77 -0.48 17.60 19.20
C PRO A 77 0.13 17.83 17.83
N GLY A 78 -0.51 17.35 16.83
CA GLY A 78 0.02 17.45 15.49
C GLY A 78 0.98 16.35 15.13
N GLY A 79 1.11 15.35 15.96
CA GLY A 79 1.96 14.22 15.68
C GLY A 79 1.54 13.56 14.39
N THR A 80 2.53 13.10 13.62
CA THR A 80 2.23 12.65 12.31
C THR A 80 2.07 11.17 12.15
N LYS A 81 2.58 10.35 13.04
CA LYS A 81 2.49 8.93 12.83
C LYS A 81 1.66 8.26 13.88
N SER A 82 0.74 7.43 13.44
CA SER A 82 -0.04 6.63 14.37
C SER A 82 0.75 5.37 14.66
N GLY A 83 0.28 4.58 15.61
CA GLY A 83 0.94 3.33 15.92
C GLY A 83 0.95 2.37 14.75
N VAL A 84 -0.06 2.47 13.89
CA VAL A 84 -0.16 1.57 12.75
C VAL A 84 0.95 1.86 11.74
N THR A 85 1.40 3.09 11.64
CA THR A 85 2.41 3.42 10.63
C THR A 85 3.82 3.41 11.17
N ARG A 86 4.03 2.99 12.42
CA ARG A 86 5.38 2.87 12.92
C ARG A 86 6.14 1.87 12.09
N GLY A 87 7.37 2.19 11.72
CA GLY A 87 8.19 1.30 10.94
C GLY A 87 7.80 1.21 9.48
N VAL A 88 6.93 2.10 9.02
CA VAL A 88 6.50 2.10 7.63
C VAL A 88 6.78 3.44 7.01
N LYS A 89 7.35 3.44 5.81
CA LYS A 89 7.54 4.66 5.07
C LYS A 89 7.12 4.40 3.63
N ALA A 90 6.36 5.31 3.07
CA ALA A 90 5.89 5.16 1.69
C ALA A 90 6.25 6.40 0.89
N GLU A 91 6.64 6.20 -0.34
CA GLU A 91 6.78 7.28 -1.29
C GLU A 91 5.75 7.02 -2.36
N VAL A 92 4.83 7.95 -2.54
CA VAL A 92 3.70 7.76 -3.42
C VAL A 92 3.80 8.69 -4.62
N GLY A 93 3.79 8.11 -5.81
CA GLY A 93 3.75 8.88 -7.03
C GLY A 93 2.35 8.86 -7.59
N GLU A 94 2.20 9.28 -8.81
CA GLU A 94 0.89 9.29 -9.42
C GLU A 94 0.35 7.91 -9.70
N LYS A 95 1.21 6.98 -10.07
CA LYS A 95 0.78 5.65 -10.42
C LYS A 95 1.50 4.56 -9.67
N GLN A 96 2.54 4.88 -8.95
CA GLN A 96 3.38 3.89 -8.32
C GLN A 96 3.73 4.29 -6.91
N THR A 97 4.10 3.32 -6.11
CA THR A 97 4.55 3.59 -4.75
C THR A 97 5.69 2.64 -4.39
N ALA A 98 6.60 3.11 -3.57
CA ALA A 98 7.68 2.30 -3.02
C ALA A 98 7.54 2.32 -1.52
N LEU A 99 7.81 1.19 -0.89
CA LEU A 99 7.57 1.02 0.53
C LEU A 99 8.81 0.52 1.24
N ASP A 100 9.03 1.05 2.45
CA ASP A 100 10.09 0.56 3.31
C ASP A 100 9.46 0.16 4.63
N LEU A 101 9.74 -1.05 5.08
CA LEU A 101 9.20 -1.57 6.33
C LEU A 101 10.29 -2.04 7.26
N GLU A 102 10.06 -1.86 8.54
CA GLU A 102 10.95 -2.34 9.57
C GLU A 102 10.09 -3.22 10.48
N ILE A 103 10.43 -4.49 10.63
CA ILE A 103 9.60 -5.42 11.39
C ILE A 103 10.43 -6.16 12.43
N VAL A 104 9.73 -6.65 13.45
CA VAL A 104 10.29 -7.54 14.44
C VAL A 104 9.59 -8.87 14.26
N VAL A 105 10.34 -9.95 14.15
CA VAL A 105 9.73 -11.27 13.94
C VAL A 105 9.84 -12.09 15.20
N GLU A 106 9.08 -13.19 15.26
CA GLU A 106 9.10 -14.06 16.40
C GLU A 106 10.22 -15.08 16.24
N TYR A 107 10.83 -15.46 17.36
CA TYR A 107 11.89 -16.44 17.34
C TYR A 107 11.35 -17.76 16.80
N GLY A 108 12.12 -18.41 15.97
CA GLY A 108 11.74 -19.71 15.44
C GLY A 108 11.13 -19.68 14.06
N VAL A 109 10.76 -18.50 13.56
CA VAL A 109 10.16 -18.45 12.23
C VAL A 109 11.25 -18.36 11.18
N SER A 110 10.93 -18.71 9.97
CA SER A 110 11.85 -18.52 8.86
C SER A 110 11.72 -17.08 8.42
N ILE A 111 12.76 -16.28 8.64
CA ILE A 111 12.72 -14.88 8.35
C ILE A 111 12.46 -14.61 6.87
N SER A 112 13.09 -15.39 5.99
CA SER A 112 12.90 -15.19 4.57
C SER A 112 11.46 -15.50 4.15
N ASP A 113 10.83 -16.48 4.77
CA ASP A 113 9.45 -16.80 4.45
C ASP A 113 8.52 -15.72 4.95
N VAL A 114 8.76 -15.22 6.17
CA VAL A 114 7.92 -14.16 6.72
C VAL A 114 8.06 -12.91 5.85
N ALA A 115 9.28 -12.58 5.42
CA ALA A 115 9.48 -11.40 4.59
C ALA A 115 8.76 -11.56 3.26
N ARG A 116 8.79 -12.76 2.67
CA ARG A 116 8.07 -12.98 1.43
C ARG A 116 6.57 -12.82 1.63
N ASP A 117 6.05 -13.39 2.72
CA ASP A 117 4.62 -13.33 2.98
C ASP A 117 4.19 -11.89 3.26
N VAL A 118 5.02 -11.12 3.96
CA VAL A 118 4.71 -9.73 4.22
C VAL A 118 4.68 -8.97 2.90
N ARG A 119 5.67 -9.22 2.04
CA ARG A 119 5.71 -8.52 0.77
C ARG A 119 4.48 -8.84 -0.07
N GLU A 120 4.10 -10.11 -0.13
CA GLU A 120 2.93 -10.48 -0.91
C GLU A 120 1.66 -9.87 -0.36
N ASN A 121 1.50 -9.89 0.95
CA ASN A 121 0.28 -9.38 1.55
C ASN A 121 0.18 -7.87 1.39
N VAL A 122 1.30 -7.18 1.56
CA VAL A 122 1.32 -5.74 1.44
C VAL A 122 1.06 -5.30 0.01
N VAL A 123 1.71 -5.94 -0.96
CA VAL A 123 1.50 -5.57 -2.35
C VAL A 123 0.04 -5.77 -2.74
N THR A 124 -0.52 -6.92 -2.35
CA THR A 124 -1.92 -7.20 -2.67
C THR A 124 -2.86 -6.17 -2.07
N ALA A 125 -2.65 -5.83 -0.80
CA ALA A 125 -3.57 -4.91 -0.13
C ALA A 125 -3.45 -3.50 -0.69
N VAL A 126 -2.23 -3.02 -0.90
CA VAL A 126 -2.03 -1.68 -1.38
C VAL A 126 -2.57 -1.54 -2.79
N GLU A 127 -2.25 -2.49 -3.65
CA GLU A 127 -2.70 -2.38 -5.05
C GLU A 127 -4.21 -2.48 -5.14
N ARG A 128 -4.81 -3.35 -4.33
CA ARG A 128 -6.25 -3.49 -4.39
C ARG A 128 -6.97 -2.25 -3.87
N MET A 129 -6.47 -1.65 -2.81
CA MET A 129 -7.18 -0.54 -2.21
C MET A 129 -6.89 0.79 -2.87
N THR A 130 -5.72 0.95 -3.47
CA THR A 130 -5.34 2.25 -4.01
C THR A 130 -5.28 2.30 -5.53
N GLY A 131 -5.08 1.16 -6.15
CA GLY A 131 -4.87 1.12 -7.60
C GLY A 131 -3.48 1.52 -8.02
N LEU A 132 -2.59 1.82 -7.06
CA LEU A 132 -1.21 2.15 -7.39
C LEU A 132 -0.43 0.86 -7.59
N GLU A 133 0.61 0.93 -8.39
CA GLU A 133 1.48 -0.21 -8.57
C GLU A 133 2.59 -0.12 -7.52
N VAL A 134 2.80 -1.18 -6.75
CA VAL A 134 3.87 -1.21 -5.75
C VAL A 134 5.10 -1.72 -6.46
N VAL A 135 6.08 -0.85 -6.68
CA VAL A 135 7.26 -1.20 -7.45
C VAL A 135 8.37 -1.76 -6.60
N GLU A 136 8.32 -1.55 -5.30
CA GLU A 136 9.40 -1.98 -4.45
C GLU A 136 8.93 -2.06 -3.02
N VAL A 137 9.27 -3.14 -2.32
CA VAL A 137 8.99 -3.27 -0.90
C VAL A 137 10.29 -3.73 -0.24
N ASN A 138 10.91 -2.86 0.53
CA ASN A 138 12.13 -3.18 1.24
C ASN A 138 11.77 -3.50 2.67
N ILE A 139 12.24 -4.60 3.18
CA ILE A 139 11.91 -5.05 4.51
C ILE A 139 13.17 -5.23 5.32
N ALA A 140 13.28 -4.52 6.43
CA ALA A 140 14.38 -4.68 7.36
C ALA A 140 13.85 -5.40 8.59
N VAL A 141 14.50 -6.46 8.99
CA VAL A 141 14.13 -7.18 10.19
C VAL A 141 15.05 -6.65 11.28
N SER A 142 14.51 -5.87 12.19
CA SER A 142 15.31 -5.15 13.14
C SER A 142 15.52 -5.90 14.46
N ASP A 143 14.72 -6.91 14.71
CA ASP A 143 14.82 -7.61 15.98
C ASP A 143 14.07 -8.93 15.91
N VAL A 144 14.33 -9.81 16.87
CA VAL A 144 13.63 -11.07 17.01
C VAL A 144 13.10 -11.11 18.43
N LYS A 145 11.80 -11.36 18.58
CA LYS A 145 11.20 -11.45 19.90
C LYS A 145 11.45 -12.83 20.46
N LEU A 146 12.16 -12.91 21.56
CA LEU A 146 12.48 -14.19 22.16
C LEU A 146 11.32 -14.67 23.04
N PRO A 147 11.16 -15.96 23.22
CA PRO A 147 10.00 -16.45 23.97
C PRO A 147 9.92 -15.95 25.39
N ASP A 148 11.08 -15.73 26.02
CA ASP A 148 11.06 -15.28 27.38
C ASP A 148 11.12 -13.78 27.52
N GLU A 149 11.16 -13.04 26.44
CA GLU A 149 11.30 -11.62 26.47
C GLU A 149 9.97 -10.96 26.57
N GLU A 150 9.89 -9.88 27.32
CA GLU A 150 8.66 -9.12 27.34
C GLU A 150 8.80 -7.98 26.37
N ASP A 151 7.69 -7.52 25.85
CA ASP A 151 7.72 -6.39 24.95
C ASP A 151 8.22 -5.18 25.70
N GLU A 152 9.04 -4.38 25.03
CA GLU A 152 9.52 -3.19 25.64
C GLU A 152 8.45 -2.19 25.74
N GLU A 153 8.14 -1.76 26.94
CA GLU A 153 7.20 -0.71 27.12
C GLU A 153 7.83 0.26 28.07
N PRO A 154 7.54 1.52 27.96
CA PRO A 154 8.11 2.48 28.85
C PRO A 154 7.62 2.18 30.24
N GLU A 155 8.50 1.87 31.15
CA GLU A 155 8.10 1.61 32.48
C GLU A 155 7.88 2.87 33.21
N PRO A 156 6.89 2.92 34.10
CA PRO A 156 6.67 4.11 34.86
C PRO A 156 7.88 4.33 35.77
N ARG A 157 8.35 5.52 35.84
CA ARG A 157 9.43 5.79 36.67
C ARG A 157 9.10 5.65 38.10
N ILE A 158 7.87 5.81 38.41
CA ILE A 158 7.40 5.71 39.76
C ILE A 158 6.53 4.51 39.87
N LYS A 159 6.79 3.70 40.82
CA LYS A 159 5.99 2.51 40.98
C LYS A 159 5.07 2.61 42.14
#